data_b23f152256d6a320239b785e0649267e
#
_entry.id   b23f152256d6a320239b785e0649267e
#
_cell.length_a   1.000
_cell.length_b   1.000
_cell.length_c   1.000
_cell.angle_alpha   90.00
_cell.angle_beta   90.00
_cell.angle_gamma   90.00
#
_symmetry.space_group_name_H-M   'P 1'
#
loop_
_entity.id
_entity.type
_entity.pdbx_description
1 polymer ?
#
loop_
_entity_poly.entity_id
_entity_poly.type
_entity_poly.pdbx_seq_one_letter_code
_entity_poly.pdbx_strand_id
1 'polypeptide(L)'
;MKQLFTYIAMAMTAMTMLTSCEPLEDWYDRSEARTLDGNWTGYIDTYYYDRWGLTGDSYRTTMYFERENAYGGWGYEVDYDMYSRYSDYYYCEFTWEVYKGSIRISYADSWNDVYINDYRLNDSYFEGYMDDGTSKNIIFKLNYDRSFDWSYWRGYAFTRSNNDSTAVKASGIFAEKREDAEE
;
A
#
# COMPACT_ATOMS: atom_id res chain seq x y z
N MET A 1 29.55 26.65 -47.04
CA MET A 1 29.90 25.80 -45.84
C MET A 1 29.42 26.39 -44.52
N LYS A 2 29.61 27.67 -44.21
CA LYS A 2 29.18 28.26 -42.92
C LYS A 2 27.66 28.17 -42.67
N GLN A 3 26.82 28.35 -43.67
CA GLN A 3 25.37 28.27 -43.50
C GLN A 3 24.85 26.82 -43.27
N LEU A 4 25.51 25.80 -43.80
CA LEU A 4 25.16 24.42 -43.57
C LEU A 4 25.38 24.01 -42.11
N PHE A 5 26.48 24.45 -41.49
CA PHE A 5 26.75 24.21 -40.07
C PHE A 5 25.73 24.87 -39.14
N THR A 6 25.22 26.05 -39.51
CA THR A 6 24.19 26.77 -38.73
C THR A 6 22.86 26.00 -38.72
N TYR A 7 22.43 25.41 -39.85
CA TYR A 7 21.20 24.61 -39.94
C TYR A 7 21.34 23.28 -39.20
N ILE A 8 22.50 22.62 -39.24
CA ILE A 8 22.74 21.39 -38.49
C ILE A 8 22.75 21.66 -36.99
N ALA A 9 23.36 22.76 -36.54
CA ALA A 9 23.34 23.15 -35.13
C ALA A 9 21.93 23.49 -34.63
N MET A 10 21.11 24.21 -35.43
CA MET A 10 19.69 24.46 -35.10
C MET A 10 18.84 23.18 -35.05
N ALA A 11 19.07 22.25 -35.98
CA ALA A 11 18.34 20.98 -35.97
C ALA A 11 18.68 20.09 -34.75
N MET A 12 19.95 20.07 -34.35
CA MET A 12 20.35 19.35 -33.11
C MET A 12 19.77 19.98 -31.85
N THR A 13 19.70 21.31 -31.75
CA THR A 13 19.11 21.99 -30.59
C THR A 13 17.60 21.79 -30.54
N ALA A 14 16.90 21.70 -31.67
CA ALA A 14 15.47 21.42 -31.71
C ALA A 14 15.16 19.97 -31.31
N MET A 15 16.01 19.01 -31.64
CA MET A 15 15.83 17.60 -31.24
C MET A 15 16.02 17.37 -29.74
N THR A 16 16.88 18.13 -29.06
CA THR A 16 17.09 17.99 -27.62
C THR A 16 15.95 18.57 -26.77
N MET A 17 15.12 19.44 -27.34
CA MET A 17 13.94 19.98 -26.63
C MET A 17 12.72 19.07 -26.68
N LEU A 18 12.71 18.03 -27.51
CA LEU A 18 11.57 17.11 -27.64
C LEU A 18 11.66 15.88 -26.73
N THR A 19 12.77 15.67 -26.04
CA THR A 19 12.98 14.48 -25.18
C THR A 19 12.74 14.72 -23.70
N SER A 20 12.24 15.89 -23.30
CA SER A 20 12.06 16.27 -21.89
C SER A 20 10.59 16.28 -21.43
N CYS A 21 9.68 15.72 -22.17
CA CYS A 21 8.32 15.45 -21.63
C CYS A 21 8.33 14.07 -20.96
N GLU A 22 8.62 14.04 -19.66
CA GLU A 22 8.17 12.91 -18.85
C GLU A 22 6.66 12.79 -19.02
N PRO A 23 6.10 11.58 -19.23
CA PRO A 23 4.65 11.41 -19.28
C PRO A 23 4.03 12.00 -18.01
N LEU A 24 2.93 12.73 -18.16
CA LEU A 24 2.21 13.34 -17.01
C LEU A 24 1.86 12.28 -15.95
N GLU A 25 1.56 11.06 -16.37
CA GLU A 25 1.29 9.91 -15.50
C GLU A 25 2.47 9.60 -14.58
N ASP A 26 3.70 9.62 -15.09
CA ASP A 26 4.93 9.37 -14.33
C ASP A 26 5.15 10.38 -13.20
N TRP A 27 4.85 11.65 -13.46
CA TRP A 27 4.94 12.70 -12.44
C TRP A 27 3.89 12.53 -11.33
N TYR A 28 2.66 12.14 -11.68
CA TYR A 28 1.60 11.88 -10.70
C TYR A 28 1.97 10.70 -9.80
N ASP A 29 2.37 9.57 -10.35
CA ASP A 29 2.75 8.38 -9.59
C ASP A 29 3.87 8.68 -8.59
N ARG A 30 4.90 9.44 -9.00
CA ARG A 30 5.98 9.87 -8.10
C ARG A 30 5.51 10.83 -7.01
N SER A 31 4.57 11.71 -7.32
CA SER A 31 3.98 12.63 -6.34
C SER A 31 3.16 11.87 -5.30
N GLU A 32 2.35 10.92 -5.73
CA GLU A 32 1.55 10.09 -4.85
C GLU A 32 2.43 9.19 -3.98
N ALA A 33 3.44 8.54 -4.55
CA ALA A 33 4.41 7.76 -3.78
C ALA A 33 5.14 8.59 -2.72
N ARG A 34 5.40 9.87 -2.98
CA ARG A 34 5.98 10.79 -1.98
C ARG A 34 4.98 11.15 -0.89
N THR A 35 3.72 11.38 -1.23
CA THR A 35 2.68 11.73 -0.28
C THR A 35 2.34 10.54 0.62
N LEU A 36 2.40 9.33 0.08
CA LEU A 36 2.12 8.09 0.82
C LEU A 36 3.20 7.75 1.85
N ASP A 37 4.43 8.22 1.67
CA ASP A 37 5.58 7.96 2.56
C ASP A 37 5.30 8.42 4.01
N GLY A 38 5.28 7.48 4.97
CA GLY A 38 5.04 7.75 6.40
C GLY A 38 3.99 6.85 7.03
N ASN A 39 3.49 7.28 8.21
CA ASN A 39 2.50 6.54 8.98
C ASN A 39 1.08 7.02 8.73
N TRP A 40 0.17 6.07 8.60
CA TRP A 40 -1.26 6.28 8.35
C TRP A 40 -2.08 5.45 9.32
N THR A 41 -2.86 6.10 10.18
CA THR A 41 -3.65 5.44 11.24
C THR A 41 -5.13 5.73 11.07
N GLY A 42 -5.97 4.70 11.22
CA GLY A 42 -7.43 4.84 11.13
C GLY A 42 -8.14 3.52 11.19
N TYR A 43 -9.02 3.29 10.24
CA TYR A 43 -9.88 2.10 10.21
C TYR A 43 -9.92 1.49 8.82
N ILE A 44 -9.98 0.15 8.81
CA ILE A 44 -10.35 -0.66 7.64
C ILE A 44 -11.60 -1.44 8.02
N ASP A 45 -12.65 -1.30 7.20
CA ASP A 45 -13.92 -1.99 7.36
C ASP A 45 -14.13 -2.95 6.18
N THR A 46 -14.47 -4.18 6.48
CA THR A 46 -14.80 -5.19 5.47
C THR A 46 -16.28 -5.52 5.50
N TYR A 47 -16.92 -5.62 4.33
CA TYR A 47 -18.34 -5.96 4.20
C TYR A 47 -18.50 -7.07 3.19
N TYR A 48 -19.22 -8.14 3.57
CA TYR A 48 -19.52 -9.26 2.70
C TYR A 48 -20.90 -9.87 3.03
N TYR A 49 -21.46 -10.63 2.11
CA TYR A 49 -22.69 -11.34 2.33
C TYR A 49 -22.40 -12.78 2.71
N ASP A 50 -22.92 -13.19 3.85
CA ASP A 50 -22.96 -14.60 4.26
C ASP A 50 -24.40 -15.16 4.18
N ARG A 51 -24.59 -16.40 4.62
CA ARG A 51 -25.91 -17.05 4.63
C ARG A 51 -26.94 -16.37 5.55
N TRP A 52 -26.52 -15.47 6.42
CA TRP A 52 -27.36 -14.77 7.39
C TRP A 52 -27.63 -13.31 6.98
N GLY A 53 -26.99 -12.82 5.95
CA GLY A 53 -27.13 -11.46 5.45
C GLY A 53 -25.82 -10.72 5.30
N LEU A 54 -25.89 -9.37 5.29
CA LEU A 54 -24.71 -8.51 5.27
C LEU A 54 -24.02 -8.56 6.63
N THR A 55 -22.75 -8.91 6.63
CA THR A 55 -21.86 -8.92 7.79
C THR A 55 -20.56 -8.19 7.48
N GLY A 56 -19.67 -8.06 8.46
CA GLY A 56 -18.39 -7.41 8.26
C GLY A 56 -17.58 -7.32 9.54
N ASP A 57 -16.30 -7.02 9.35
CA ASP A 57 -15.33 -6.83 10.40
C ASP A 57 -14.77 -5.41 10.32
N SER A 58 -14.37 -4.85 11.46
CA SER A 58 -13.77 -3.52 11.56
C SER A 58 -12.45 -3.62 12.33
N TYR A 59 -11.41 -3.02 11.75
CA TYR A 59 -10.07 -3.02 12.29
C TYR A 59 -9.59 -1.59 12.49
N ARG A 60 -8.97 -1.34 13.65
CA ARG A 60 -8.15 -0.14 13.82
C ARG A 60 -6.77 -0.45 13.28
N THR A 61 -6.42 0.21 12.19
CA THR A 61 -5.24 -0.09 11.39
C THR A 61 -4.22 1.04 11.47
N THR A 62 -2.95 0.68 11.49
CA THR A 62 -1.85 1.58 11.21
C THR A 62 -0.96 0.95 10.15
N MET A 63 -0.73 1.70 9.07
CA MET A 63 0.18 1.34 7.98
C MET A 63 1.37 2.29 7.97
N TYR A 64 2.56 1.75 7.76
CA TYR A 64 3.77 2.50 7.50
C TYR A 64 4.27 2.23 6.09
N PHE A 65 4.43 3.27 5.33
CA PHE A 65 4.98 3.21 3.98
C PHE A 65 6.39 3.82 4.01
N GLU A 66 7.41 3.03 3.70
CA GLU A 66 8.79 3.48 3.51
C GLU A 66 9.07 3.52 2.01
N ARG A 67 9.40 4.70 1.51
CA ARG A 67 9.69 4.88 0.11
C ARG A 67 11.17 4.63 -0.18
N GLU A 68 11.49 3.59 -0.94
CA GLU A 68 12.85 3.25 -1.37
C GLU A 68 13.23 3.83 -2.73
N ASN A 69 12.24 4.02 -3.59
CA ASN A 69 12.46 4.51 -4.95
C ASN A 69 11.43 5.58 -5.35
N ALA A 70 11.37 5.94 -6.61
CA ALA A 70 10.49 7.01 -7.08
C ALA A 70 8.99 6.67 -6.98
N TYR A 71 8.64 5.37 -6.98
CA TYR A 71 7.27 4.89 -7.14
C TYR A 71 6.78 4.04 -5.98
N GLY A 72 7.64 3.56 -5.09
CA GLY A 72 7.25 2.64 -4.05
C GLY A 72 8.38 2.24 -3.12
N GLY A 73 8.13 1.17 -2.36
CA GLY A 73 9.07 0.64 -1.40
C GLY A 73 8.48 -0.51 -0.59
N TRP A 74 8.63 -0.48 0.71
CA TRP A 74 8.14 -1.49 1.63
C TRP A 74 7.39 -0.84 2.80
N GLY A 75 6.73 -1.65 3.61
CA GLY A 75 5.96 -1.15 4.73
C GLY A 75 5.57 -2.21 5.73
N TYR A 76 4.91 -1.73 6.77
CA TYR A 76 4.33 -2.54 7.84
C TYR A 76 2.87 -2.16 8.04
N GLU A 77 2.07 -3.13 8.47
CA GLU A 77 0.70 -2.93 8.88
C GLU A 77 0.44 -3.63 10.20
N VAL A 78 -0.29 -2.97 11.07
CA VAL A 78 -0.83 -3.56 12.30
C VAL A 78 -2.32 -3.27 12.38
N ASP A 79 -3.10 -4.35 12.55
CA ASP A 79 -4.55 -4.31 12.66
C ASP A 79 -4.98 -4.80 14.02
N TYR A 80 -5.86 -4.06 14.66
CA TYR A 80 -6.53 -4.46 15.89
C TYR A 80 -7.98 -4.78 15.58
N ASP A 81 -8.39 -6.02 15.81
CA ASP A 81 -9.78 -6.43 15.69
C ASP A 81 -10.63 -5.69 16.73
N MET A 82 -11.56 -4.86 16.27
CA MET A 82 -12.43 -4.04 17.13
C MET A 82 -13.49 -4.86 17.86
N TYR A 83 -13.76 -6.07 17.42
CA TYR A 83 -14.75 -6.97 18.03
C TYR A 83 -14.13 -8.08 18.88
N SER A 84 -12.80 -8.24 18.84
CA SER A 84 -12.12 -9.21 19.67
C SER A 84 -12.16 -8.83 21.15
N ARG A 85 -12.54 -9.80 22.01
CA ARG A 85 -12.51 -9.63 23.47
C ARG A 85 -11.10 -9.63 24.06
N TYR A 86 -10.13 -10.09 23.29
CA TYR A 86 -8.74 -10.30 23.73
C TYR A 86 -7.75 -9.27 23.17
N SER A 87 -8.26 -8.22 22.48
CA SER A 87 -7.43 -7.23 21.79
C SER A 87 -6.44 -7.88 20.83
N ASP A 88 -6.92 -8.87 20.07
CA ASP A 88 -6.11 -9.54 19.09
C ASP A 88 -5.64 -8.55 18.05
N TYR A 89 -4.39 -8.65 17.68
CA TYR A 89 -3.81 -7.84 16.62
C TYR A 89 -3.08 -8.72 15.62
N TYR A 90 -2.99 -8.19 14.42
CA TYR A 90 -2.29 -8.80 13.31
C TYR A 90 -1.20 -7.84 12.86
N TYR A 91 -0.01 -8.38 12.56
CA TYR A 91 1.12 -7.63 12.03
C TYR A 91 1.56 -8.28 10.72
N CYS A 92 1.76 -7.49 9.68
CA CYS A 92 2.26 -7.96 8.41
C CYS A 92 3.24 -6.96 7.79
N GLU A 93 4.12 -7.49 6.94
CA GLU A 93 5.02 -6.73 6.10
C GLU A 93 4.51 -6.75 4.67
N PHE A 94 4.76 -5.67 3.94
CA PHE A 94 4.37 -5.58 2.55
C PHE A 94 5.40 -4.81 1.72
N THR A 95 5.35 -5.00 0.42
CA THR A 95 5.93 -4.09 -0.57
C THR A 95 4.81 -3.34 -1.28
N TRP A 96 5.10 -2.15 -1.77
CA TRP A 96 4.10 -1.32 -2.44
C TRP A 96 4.67 -0.56 -3.63
N GLU A 97 3.82 -0.24 -4.58
CA GLU A 97 4.16 0.49 -5.79
C GLU A 97 2.96 1.31 -6.28
N VAL A 98 3.23 2.54 -6.71
CA VAL A 98 2.26 3.38 -7.43
C VAL A 98 2.55 3.25 -8.91
N TYR A 99 1.57 2.83 -9.69
CA TYR A 99 1.67 2.67 -11.13
C TYR A 99 0.37 3.05 -11.82
N LYS A 100 0.42 4.07 -12.69
CA LYS A 100 -0.73 4.59 -13.44
C LYS A 100 -1.92 4.98 -12.56
N GLY A 101 -1.64 5.64 -11.43
CA GLY A 101 -2.66 6.08 -10.48
C GLY A 101 -3.28 4.95 -9.67
N SER A 102 -2.72 3.75 -9.69
CA SER A 102 -3.11 2.62 -8.84
C SER A 102 -2.01 2.34 -7.82
N ILE A 103 -2.37 2.07 -6.57
CA ILE A 103 -1.45 1.60 -5.55
C ILE A 103 -1.61 0.08 -5.45
N ARG A 104 -0.52 -0.65 -5.67
CA ARG A 104 -0.44 -2.09 -5.45
C ARG A 104 0.28 -2.36 -4.15
N ILE A 105 -0.29 -3.22 -3.31
CA ILE A 105 0.30 -3.69 -2.05
C ILE A 105 0.43 -5.21 -2.13
N SER A 106 1.66 -5.71 -1.93
CA SER A 106 1.98 -7.14 -1.94
C SER A 106 2.40 -7.57 -0.54
N TYR A 107 1.52 -8.23 0.19
CA TYR A 107 1.78 -8.72 1.54
C TYR A 107 2.67 -9.95 1.53
N ALA A 108 3.64 -10.02 2.45
CA ALA A 108 4.63 -11.10 2.50
C ALA A 108 4.03 -12.50 2.66
N ASP A 109 2.87 -12.61 3.29
CA ASP A 109 2.17 -13.86 3.57
C ASP A 109 0.88 -14.05 2.75
N SER A 110 0.60 -13.16 1.80
CA SER A 110 -0.58 -13.27 0.91
C SER A 110 -0.18 -13.78 -0.47
N TRP A 111 -1.06 -14.58 -1.09
CA TRP A 111 -0.89 -15.03 -2.48
C TRP A 111 -1.36 -14.00 -3.50
N ASN A 112 -2.18 -13.05 -3.10
CA ASN A 112 -2.75 -12.05 -3.98
C ASN A 112 -2.28 -10.65 -3.55
N ASP A 113 -2.04 -9.82 -4.56
CA ASP A 113 -1.84 -8.40 -4.36
C ASP A 113 -3.18 -7.72 -4.05
N VAL A 114 -3.10 -6.65 -3.26
CA VAL A 114 -4.21 -5.74 -3.02
C VAL A 114 -4.04 -4.50 -3.89
N TYR A 115 -5.09 -4.10 -4.58
CA TYR A 115 -5.08 -2.92 -5.44
C TYR A 115 -5.98 -1.83 -4.87
N ILE A 116 -5.50 -0.60 -4.89
CA ILE A 116 -6.23 0.59 -4.51
C ILE A 116 -6.33 1.48 -5.75
N ASN A 117 -7.49 1.47 -6.41
CA ASN A 117 -7.72 2.15 -7.68
C ASN A 117 -8.62 3.39 -7.53
N ASP A 118 -9.47 3.41 -6.50
CA ASP A 118 -10.41 4.50 -6.20
C ASP A 118 -10.13 5.03 -4.80
N TYR A 119 -9.32 6.09 -4.73
CA TYR A 119 -8.86 6.65 -3.48
C TYR A 119 -8.71 8.17 -3.53
N ARG A 120 -8.63 8.77 -2.35
CA ARG A 120 -8.23 10.15 -2.13
C ARG A 120 -7.04 10.18 -1.19
N LEU A 121 -5.95 10.77 -1.64
CA LEU A 121 -4.70 10.90 -0.90
C LEU A 121 -4.24 12.36 -0.87
N ASN A 122 -3.89 12.85 0.31
CA ASN A 122 -3.16 14.10 0.51
C ASN A 122 -2.30 14.02 1.78
N ASP A 123 -1.64 15.11 2.16
CA ASP A 123 -0.74 15.17 3.32
C ASP A 123 -1.41 14.87 4.69
N SER A 124 -2.72 14.73 4.74
CA SER A 124 -3.49 14.59 5.98
C SER A 124 -4.36 13.35 6.04
N TYR A 125 -4.90 12.90 4.92
CA TYR A 125 -5.78 11.74 4.86
C TYR A 125 -5.53 10.87 3.63
N PHE A 126 -5.80 9.58 3.80
CA PHE A 126 -5.77 8.56 2.77
C PHE A 126 -7.00 7.66 2.95
N GLU A 127 -7.92 7.69 2.00
CA GLU A 127 -9.18 6.94 2.08
C GLU A 127 -9.59 6.42 0.71
N GLY A 128 -10.30 5.30 0.70
CA GLY A 128 -10.79 4.69 -0.54
C GLY A 128 -11.23 3.25 -0.36
N TYR A 129 -11.08 2.48 -1.44
CA TYR A 129 -11.46 1.08 -1.53
C TYR A 129 -10.23 0.24 -1.86
N MET A 130 -10.13 -0.94 -1.22
CA MET A 130 -9.13 -1.96 -1.51
C MET A 130 -9.78 -3.12 -2.24
N ASP A 131 -9.17 -3.54 -3.34
CA ASP A 131 -9.54 -4.75 -4.08
C ASP A 131 -8.49 -5.83 -3.80
N ASP A 132 -8.89 -6.84 -3.06
CA ASP A 132 -8.07 -7.99 -2.71
C ASP A 132 -8.35 -9.19 -3.63
N GLY A 133 -9.16 -9.00 -4.69
CA GLY A 133 -9.61 -10.03 -5.63
C GLY A 133 -10.73 -10.93 -5.08
N THR A 134 -11.30 -10.63 -3.89
CA THR A 134 -12.52 -11.30 -3.38
C THR A 134 -13.77 -10.48 -3.67
N SER A 135 -14.94 -11.04 -3.28
CA SER A 135 -16.22 -10.31 -3.33
C SER A 135 -16.44 -9.40 -2.11
N LYS A 136 -15.47 -9.28 -1.19
CA LYS A 136 -15.56 -8.39 -0.04
C LYS A 136 -15.43 -6.93 -0.50
N ASN A 137 -16.24 -6.05 0.08
CA ASN A 137 -16.02 -4.60 -0.03
C ASN A 137 -15.13 -4.18 1.12
N ILE A 138 -13.94 -3.69 0.82
CA ILE A 138 -12.96 -3.25 1.81
C ILE A 138 -12.83 -1.74 1.68
N ILE A 139 -13.23 -1.03 2.72
CA ILE A 139 -13.21 0.45 2.77
C ILE A 139 -12.19 0.84 3.83
N PHE A 140 -11.33 1.79 3.51
CA PHE A 140 -10.37 2.31 4.47
C PHE A 140 -10.47 3.84 4.61
N LYS A 141 -10.15 4.32 5.81
CA LYS A 141 -10.04 5.74 6.15
C LYS A 141 -8.91 5.92 7.13
N LEU A 142 -7.81 6.48 6.66
CA LEU A 142 -6.60 6.69 7.42
C LEU A 142 -6.23 8.17 7.45
N ASN A 143 -5.61 8.59 8.54
CA ASN A 143 -5.05 9.92 8.73
C ASN A 143 -3.55 9.81 8.93
N TYR A 144 -2.81 10.82 8.46
CA TYR A 144 -1.37 10.87 8.65
C TYR A 144 -1.02 11.00 10.12
N ASP A 145 -0.17 10.10 10.65
CA ASP A 145 0.21 10.06 12.06
C ASP A 145 1.73 10.09 12.24
N ARG A 146 2.26 11.23 12.67
CA ARG A 146 3.69 11.40 12.95
C ARG A 146 4.14 10.78 14.26
N SER A 147 3.21 10.39 15.11
CA SER A 147 3.48 10.01 16.51
C SER A 147 3.53 8.50 16.73
N PHE A 148 3.13 7.69 15.74
CA PHE A 148 3.09 6.24 15.91
C PHE A 148 4.48 5.65 16.08
N ASP A 149 4.68 4.89 17.16
CA ASP A 149 5.97 4.27 17.51
C ASP A 149 6.00 2.79 17.10
N TRP A 150 6.80 2.48 16.09
CA TRP A 150 7.01 1.12 15.59
C TRP A 150 8.06 0.33 16.37
N SER A 151 8.70 0.90 17.41
CA SER A 151 9.77 0.22 18.13
C SER A 151 9.31 -1.09 18.79
N TYR A 152 8.07 -1.14 19.23
CA TYR A 152 7.43 -2.33 19.79
C TYR A 152 7.28 -3.45 18.76
N TRP A 153 6.98 -3.09 17.50
CA TRP A 153 6.66 -4.03 16.43
C TRP A 153 7.88 -4.55 15.67
N ARG A 154 8.94 -3.77 15.57
CA ARG A 154 10.20 -4.14 14.89
C ARG A 154 10.87 -5.38 15.47
N GLY A 155 10.64 -5.71 16.75
CA GLY A 155 11.15 -6.91 17.41
C GLY A 155 10.49 -8.20 16.93
N TYR A 156 9.29 -8.15 16.40
CA TYR A 156 8.53 -9.34 15.96
C TYR A 156 8.94 -9.82 14.57
N ALA A 157 9.38 -8.94 13.69
CA ALA A 157 9.87 -9.30 12.36
C ALA A 157 11.16 -10.17 12.42
N PHE A 158 11.98 -10.01 13.45
CA PHE A 158 13.22 -10.77 13.64
C PHE A 158 13.05 -12.15 14.31
N THR A 159 11.96 -12.37 15.03
CA THR A 159 11.74 -13.65 15.75
C THR A 159 11.15 -14.76 14.87
N ARG A 160 10.75 -14.46 13.65
CA ARG A 160 10.23 -15.43 12.67
C ARG A 160 11.22 -16.53 12.23
N SER A 161 12.50 -16.37 12.52
CA SER A 161 13.55 -17.33 12.12
C SER A 161 13.75 -18.51 13.07
N ASN A 162 13.15 -18.55 14.26
CA ASN A 162 13.38 -19.60 15.26
C ASN A 162 12.06 -20.09 15.87
N ASN A 163 11.52 -21.18 15.33
CA ASN A 163 10.71 -22.27 15.96
C ASN A 163 9.95 -21.96 17.26
N ASP A 164 9.35 -20.81 17.44
CA ASP A 164 8.50 -20.56 18.59
C ASP A 164 7.02 -20.62 18.18
N SER A 165 6.32 -21.64 18.71
CA SER A 165 4.91 -21.92 18.45
C SER A 165 3.94 -20.88 19.02
N THR A 166 4.45 -19.79 19.57
CA THR A 166 3.69 -18.63 20.02
C THR A 166 3.79 -17.45 19.04
N ALA A 167 4.40 -17.68 17.86
CA ALA A 167 4.43 -16.66 16.81
C ALA A 167 2.99 -16.24 16.49
N VAL A 168 2.69 -14.98 16.77
CA VAL A 168 1.46 -14.31 16.33
C VAL A 168 1.27 -14.64 14.86
N LYS A 169 0.16 -15.30 14.52
CA LYS A 169 -0.19 -15.56 13.13
C LYS A 169 -0.19 -14.22 12.42
N ALA A 170 0.73 -14.02 11.51
CA ALA A 170 0.68 -12.90 10.60
C ALA A 170 -0.50 -13.15 9.66
N SER A 171 -1.64 -12.63 10.04
CA SER A 171 -2.82 -12.69 9.22
C SER A 171 -3.71 -11.52 9.58
N GLY A 172 -3.46 -10.39 8.94
CA GLY A 172 -4.41 -9.31 8.89
C GLY A 172 -5.63 -9.70 8.06
N ILE A 173 -6.46 -8.74 7.76
CA ILE A 173 -7.64 -8.83 6.87
C ILE A 173 -7.38 -9.67 5.61
N PHE A 174 -6.15 -9.68 5.12
CA PHE A 174 -5.75 -10.30 3.87
C PHE A 174 -5.20 -11.72 3.98
N ALA A 175 -5.04 -12.28 5.16
CA ALA A 175 -4.50 -13.64 5.34
C ALA A 175 -5.56 -14.73 5.54
N GLU A 176 -6.81 -14.38 5.80
CA GLU A 176 -7.92 -15.35 5.83
C GLU A 176 -8.14 -16.08 4.50
N LYS A 177 -7.53 -15.60 3.41
CA LYS A 177 -7.62 -16.22 2.09
C LYS A 177 -6.90 -17.57 1.95
N ARG A 178 -6.01 -17.90 2.84
CA ARG A 178 -5.19 -19.12 2.71
C ARG A 178 -5.96 -20.39 2.99
N GLU A 179 -7.01 -20.31 3.80
CA GLU A 179 -7.83 -21.47 4.17
C GLU A 179 -8.93 -21.76 3.13
N ASP A 180 -9.40 -20.74 2.40
CA ASP A 180 -10.46 -20.88 1.41
C ASP A 180 -9.95 -21.30 0.00
N ALA A 181 -8.64 -21.34 -0.21
CA ALA A 181 -8.03 -21.69 -1.49
C ALA A 181 -7.67 -23.19 -1.62
N GLU A 182 -7.91 -24.01 -0.59
CA GLU A 182 -7.63 -25.46 -0.59
C GLU A 182 -8.90 -26.33 -0.65
N GLU A 183 -10.09 -25.77 -0.93
CA GLU A 183 -11.28 -26.51 -1.33
C GLU A 183 -11.55 -26.27 -2.85
#